data_6693134fbb2bc87d12959a71ee02a360
#
_entry.id   6693134fbb2bc87d12959a71ee02a360
#
_cell.length_a   1.000
_cell.length_b   1.000
_cell.length_c   1.000
_cell.angle_alpha   90.00
_cell.angle_beta   90.00
_cell.angle_gamma   90.00
#
_symmetry.space_group_name_H-M   'P 1'
#
loop_
_entity.id
_entity.type
_entity.pdbx_description
1 polymer ?
#
loop_
_entity_poly.entity_id
_entity_poly.type
_entity_poly.pdbx_seq_one_letter_code
_entity_poly.pdbx_strand_id
1 'polypeptide(L)'
;KMLSPEGTRWHHFRWVAYAGNYLLMMFYTMVAGWMLNYFVYSLTGQLSGKNVEQIGGEFNNMLSTPSVMIFWTLVVVVISILVCSLGLQKGVEKISKVMMILLFALMIIMAVNSLLLDGSSEGLKFYLVPDFSKMREQGIGNVVFAAMSHAFFTLGLGIGSMEIFGSYLSRDCKLTGESINVVILDTVVALTAGIIIIPACFAYGINPGAGPSLLFITLPNVFNQMPGGQLWEVLFFVF
;
A
#
# COMPACT_ATOMS: atom_id res chain seq x y z
N LYS A 1 1.42 9.76 30.20
CA LYS A 1 2.00 10.33 31.46
C LYS A 1 3.01 9.38 32.09
N MET A 2 2.78 8.07 32.09
CA MET A 2 3.68 7.07 32.72
C MET A 2 5.11 7.07 32.16
N LEU A 3 5.29 7.36 30.86
CA LEU A 3 6.59 7.35 30.19
C LEU A 3 7.26 8.73 30.14
N SER A 4 6.58 9.78 30.58
CA SER A 4 7.13 11.14 30.57
C SER A 4 7.90 11.38 31.88
N PRO A 5 9.19 11.73 31.81
CA PRO A 5 9.95 12.10 33.02
C PRO A 5 9.27 13.24 33.78
N GLU A 6 9.31 13.20 35.11
CA GLU A 6 8.74 14.25 35.94
C GLU A 6 9.35 15.62 35.60
N GLY A 7 8.52 16.66 35.55
CA GLY A 7 8.93 18.02 35.19
C GLY A 7 9.09 18.28 33.67
N THR A 8 8.90 17.28 32.80
CA THR A 8 8.99 17.48 31.35
C THR A 8 7.63 17.61 30.67
N ARG A 9 7.61 18.27 29.50
CA ARG A 9 6.39 18.46 28.71
C ARG A 9 6.21 17.39 27.61
N TRP A 10 6.95 16.29 27.63
CA TRP A 10 6.90 15.24 26.62
C TRP A 10 5.51 14.60 26.48
N HIS A 11 4.68 14.63 27.53
CA HIS A 11 3.30 14.16 27.45
C HIS A 11 2.43 14.91 26.42
N HIS A 12 2.85 16.11 25.97
CA HIS A 12 2.13 16.84 24.91
C HIS A 12 2.37 16.25 23.52
N PHE A 13 3.43 15.44 23.31
CA PHE A 13 3.70 14.77 22.04
C PHE A 13 2.52 13.91 21.58
N ARG A 14 1.72 13.39 22.50
CA ARG A 14 0.48 12.65 22.19
C ARG A 14 -0.43 13.39 21.21
N TRP A 15 -0.54 14.71 21.30
CA TRP A 15 -1.41 15.50 20.43
C TRP A 15 -0.89 15.52 18.99
N VAL A 16 0.42 15.57 18.81
CA VAL A 16 1.06 15.47 17.50
C VAL A 16 0.82 14.08 16.90
N ALA A 17 1.01 13.03 17.70
CA ALA A 17 0.73 11.65 17.28
C ALA A 17 -0.75 11.45 16.89
N TYR A 18 -1.69 11.97 17.67
CA TYR A 18 -3.12 11.93 17.33
C TYR A 18 -3.42 12.68 16.03
N ALA A 19 -2.93 13.88 15.85
CA ALA A 19 -3.14 14.66 14.63
C ALA A 19 -2.57 13.93 13.42
N GLY A 20 -1.36 13.37 13.52
CA GLY A 20 -0.74 12.56 12.47
C GLY A 20 -1.59 11.34 12.09
N ASN A 21 -2.07 10.58 13.09
CA ASN A 21 -2.94 9.42 12.84
C ASN A 21 -4.26 9.83 12.18
N TYR A 22 -4.91 10.91 12.60
CA TYR A 22 -6.15 11.37 11.96
C TYR A 22 -5.93 11.77 10.50
N LEU A 23 -4.88 12.54 10.20
CA LEU A 23 -4.54 12.91 8.82
C LEU A 23 -4.24 11.68 7.96
N LEU A 24 -3.49 10.72 8.51
CA LEU A 24 -3.17 9.48 7.85
C LEU A 24 -4.43 8.65 7.56
N MET A 25 -5.32 8.51 8.54
CA MET A 25 -6.57 7.76 8.38
C MET A 25 -7.53 8.42 7.39
N MET A 26 -7.58 9.75 7.30
CA MET A 26 -8.35 10.45 6.26
C MET A 26 -7.90 10.04 4.86
N PHE A 27 -6.59 9.99 4.62
CA PHE A 27 -6.03 9.56 3.35
C PHE A 27 -6.31 8.08 3.07
N TYR A 28 -6.00 7.18 4.02
CA TYR A 28 -6.17 5.75 3.82
C TYR A 28 -7.62 5.31 3.64
N THR A 29 -8.57 5.90 4.37
CA THR A 29 -9.99 5.56 4.19
C THR A 29 -10.51 5.98 2.82
N MET A 30 -10.03 7.09 2.28
CA MET A 30 -10.37 7.53 0.93
C MET A 30 -9.80 6.57 -0.12
N VAL A 31 -8.51 6.21 -0.02
CA VAL A 31 -7.87 5.25 -0.96
C VAL A 31 -8.52 3.87 -0.86
N ALA A 32 -8.84 3.41 0.34
CA ALA A 32 -9.59 2.15 0.52
C ALA A 32 -10.98 2.21 -0.12
N GLY A 33 -11.63 3.40 -0.11
CA GLY A 33 -12.87 3.63 -0.86
C GLY A 33 -12.68 3.44 -2.37
N TRP A 34 -11.56 3.93 -2.93
CA TRP A 34 -11.23 3.70 -4.34
C TRP A 34 -11.00 2.22 -4.63
N MET A 35 -10.31 1.50 -3.74
CA MET A 35 -10.11 0.05 -3.86
C MET A 35 -11.44 -0.71 -3.90
N LEU A 36 -12.39 -0.39 -3.00
CA LEU A 36 -13.72 -1.01 -3.01
C LEU A 36 -14.52 -0.68 -4.27
N ASN A 37 -14.42 0.53 -4.79
CA ASN A 37 -15.06 0.89 -6.05
C ASN A 37 -14.49 0.06 -7.21
N TYR A 38 -13.17 -0.08 -7.28
CA TYR A 38 -12.49 -0.89 -8.28
C TYR A 38 -12.79 -2.39 -8.12
N PHE A 39 -12.96 -2.87 -6.90
CA PHE A 39 -13.47 -4.22 -6.66
C PHE A 39 -14.82 -4.46 -7.35
N VAL A 40 -15.74 -3.49 -7.25
CA VAL A 40 -17.04 -3.60 -7.94
C VAL A 40 -16.89 -3.50 -9.45
N TYR A 41 -16.01 -2.63 -9.95
CA TYR A 41 -15.71 -2.54 -11.39
C TYR A 41 -15.14 -3.86 -11.92
N SER A 42 -14.26 -4.51 -11.17
CA SER A 42 -13.68 -5.82 -11.53
C SER A 42 -14.73 -6.93 -11.51
N LEU A 43 -15.61 -6.95 -10.49
CA LEU A 43 -16.71 -7.93 -10.41
C LEU A 43 -17.67 -7.80 -11.60
N THR A 44 -17.99 -6.58 -12.00
CA THR A 44 -18.90 -6.31 -13.13
C THR A 44 -18.22 -6.44 -14.49
N GLY A 45 -16.90 -6.68 -14.53
CA GLY A 45 -16.13 -6.76 -15.77
C GLY A 45 -15.96 -5.40 -16.47
N GLN A 46 -16.23 -4.30 -15.78
CA GLN A 46 -16.18 -2.96 -16.39
C GLN A 46 -14.78 -2.57 -16.88
N LEU A 47 -13.72 -3.12 -16.30
CA LEU A 47 -12.33 -2.86 -16.66
C LEU A 47 -11.78 -3.87 -17.69
N SER A 48 -12.46 -4.99 -17.91
CA SER A 48 -12.01 -6.06 -18.79
C SER A 48 -11.94 -5.61 -20.25
N GLY A 49 -10.81 -5.89 -20.90
CA GLY A 49 -10.58 -5.57 -22.31
C GLY A 49 -10.37 -4.07 -22.62
N LYS A 50 -10.32 -3.21 -21.63
CA LYS A 50 -9.99 -1.79 -21.80
C LYS A 50 -8.49 -1.57 -21.94
N ASN A 51 -8.11 -0.55 -22.71
CA ASN A 51 -6.74 -0.08 -22.82
C ASN A 51 -6.35 0.90 -21.70
N VAL A 52 -5.05 1.27 -21.64
CA VAL A 52 -4.49 2.18 -20.62
C VAL A 52 -5.23 3.51 -20.55
N GLU A 53 -5.56 4.10 -21.70
CA GLU A 53 -6.25 5.40 -21.78
C GLU A 53 -7.69 5.31 -21.23
N GLN A 54 -8.39 4.24 -21.58
CA GLN A 54 -9.77 4.00 -21.12
C GLN A 54 -9.82 3.74 -19.61
N ILE A 55 -8.89 2.95 -19.07
CA ILE A 55 -8.78 2.73 -17.62
C ILE A 55 -8.40 4.02 -16.90
N GLY A 56 -7.47 4.81 -17.47
CA GLY A 56 -7.15 6.13 -16.96
C GLY A 56 -8.35 7.08 -16.97
N GLY A 57 -9.19 7.01 -17.99
CA GLY A 57 -10.45 7.74 -18.08
C GLY A 57 -11.44 7.36 -16.97
N GLU A 58 -11.61 6.07 -16.67
CA GLU A 58 -12.46 5.59 -15.57
C GLU A 58 -11.95 6.10 -14.21
N PHE A 59 -10.63 6.05 -13.99
CA PHE A 59 -10.04 6.57 -12.77
C PHE A 59 -10.28 8.09 -12.60
N ASN A 60 -10.05 8.87 -13.65
CA ASN A 60 -10.31 10.31 -13.62
C ASN A 60 -11.79 10.64 -13.45
N ASN A 61 -12.70 9.88 -14.05
CA ASN A 61 -14.14 10.03 -13.89
C ASN A 61 -14.55 9.75 -12.43
N MET A 62 -14.02 8.69 -11.82
CA MET A 62 -14.22 8.42 -10.40
C MET A 62 -13.76 9.58 -9.52
N LEU A 63 -12.55 10.12 -9.76
CA LEU A 63 -12.01 11.24 -8.99
C LEU A 63 -12.80 12.54 -9.16
N SER A 64 -13.39 12.75 -10.34
CA SER A 64 -14.22 13.94 -10.63
C SER A 64 -15.65 13.83 -10.13
N THR A 65 -16.04 12.68 -9.55
CA THR A 65 -17.40 12.44 -9.02
C THR A 65 -17.41 12.33 -7.50
N PRO A 66 -17.50 13.45 -6.74
CA PRO A 66 -17.36 13.46 -5.28
C PRO A 66 -18.38 12.56 -4.57
N SER A 67 -19.58 12.41 -5.09
CA SER A 67 -20.62 11.57 -4.49
C SER A 67 -20.23 10.09 -4.45
N VAL A 68 -19.57 9.59 -5.49
CA VAL A 68 -19.08 8.21 -5.56
C VAL A 68 -17.94 8.02 -4.54
N MET A 69 -17.02 8.97 -4.47
CA MET A 69 -15.89 8.92 -3.52
C MET A 69 -16.38 8.94 -2.06
N ILE A 70 -17.32 9.84 -1.74
CA ILE A 70 -17.91 9.93 -0.39
C ILE A 70 -18.64 8.64 -0.03
N PHE A 71 -19.46 8.11 -0.94
CA PHE A 71 -20.20 6.87 -0.71
C PHE A 71 -19.27 5.71 -0.35
N TRP A 72 -18.25 5.45 -1.17
CA TRP A 72 -17.32 4.34 -0.91
C TRP A 72 -16.46 4.55 0.32
N THR A 73 -16.04 5.79 0.61
CA THR A 73 -15.34 6.11 1.85
C THR A 73 -16.21 5.82 3.07
N LEU A 74 -17.50 6.17 3.05
CA LEU A 74 -18.42 5.85 4.14
C LEU A 74 -18.59 4.34 4.32
N VAL A 75 -18.70 3.58 3.23
CA VAL A 75 -18.77 2.11 3.29
C VAL A 75 -17.52 1.54 3.98
N VAL A 76 -16.32 2.00 3.62
CA VAL A 76 -15.07 1.60 4.28
C VAL A 76 -15.10 1.90 5.77
N VAL A 77 -15.52 3.11 6.15
CA VAL A 77 -15.60 3.52 7.57
C VAL A 77 -16.54 2.59 8.34
N VAL A 78 -17.72 2.28 7.78
CA VAL A 78 -18.67 1.37 8.42
C VAL A 78 -18.09 -0.04 8.57
N ILE A 79 -17.47 -0.59 7.52
CA ILE A 79 -16.81 -1.90 7.58
C ILE A 79 -15.71 -1.91 8.65
N SER A 80 -14.87 -0.87 8.68
CA SER A 80 -13.78 -0.74 9.65
C SER A 80 -14.30 -0.70 11.09
N ILE A 81 -15.38 0.04 11.35
CA ILE A 81 -16.03 0.10 12.67
C ILE A 81 -16.56 -1.30 13.05
N LEU A 82 -17.22 -1.99 12.13
CA LEU A 82 -17.74 -3.35 12.38
C LEU A 82 -16.61 -4.33 12.71
N VAL A 83 -15.52 -4.34 11.93
CA VAL A 83 -14.36 -5.21 12.18
C VAL A 83 -13.70 -4.88 13.52
N CYS A 84 -13.50 -3.60 13.82
CA CYS A 84 -12.92 -3.17 15.10
C CYS A 84 -13.82 -3.52 16.30
N SER A 85 -15.15 -3.51 16.13
CA SER A 85 -16.10 -3.87 17.19
C SER A 85 -16.01 -5.34 17.63
N LEU A 86 -15.50 -6.21 16.76
CA LEU A 86 -15.24 -7.64 17.08
C LEU A 86 -14.02 -7.83 17.98
N GLY A 87 -13.26 -6.77 18.21
CA GLY A 87 -12.02 -6.77 18.99
C GLY A 87 -10.78 -7.14 18.18
N LEU A 88 -9.61 -6.74 18.70
CA LEU A 88 -8.33 -6.86 17.99
C LEU A 88 -7.98 -8.31 17.65
N GLN A 89 -8.02 -9.21 18.62
CA GLN A 89 -7.60 -10.62 18.44
C GLN A 89 -8.57 -11.44 17.60
N LYS A 90 -9.89 -11.27 17.81
CA LYS A 90 -10.90 -12.07 17.11
C LYS A 90 -11.28 -11.52 15.73
N GLY A 91 -11.26 -10.19 15.58
CA GLY A 91 -11.63 -9.51 14.35
C GLY A 91 -10.39 -9.21 13.49
N VAL A 92 -9.64 -8.19 13.88
CA VAL A 92 -8.55 -7.63 13.05
C VAL A 92 -7.45 -8.66 12.78
N GLU A 93 -6.91 -9.33 13.80
CA GLU A 93 -5.79 -10.26 13.63
C GLU A 93 -6.15 -11.45 12.73
N LYS A 94 -7.31 -12.08 12.96
CA LYS A 94 -7.72 -13.26 12.19
C LYS A 94 -7.99 -12.92 10.72
N ILE A 95 -8.69 -11.81 10.47
CA ILE A 95 -9.01 -11.35 9.11
C ILE A 95 -7.71 -10.97 8.39
N SER A 96 -6.88 -10.13 9.02
CA SER A 96 -5.62 -9.68 8.43
C SER A 96 -4.67 -10.83 8.11
N LYS A 97 -4.57 -11.84 8.98
CA LYS A 97 -3.70 -13.00 8.74
C LYS A 97 -4.09 -13.76 7.46
N VAL A 98 -5.38 -14.03 7.27
CA VAL A 98 -5.87 -14.72 6.08
C VAL A 98 -5.65 -13.86 4.84
N MET A 99 -6.04 -12.57 4.89
CA MET A 99 -5.88 -11.64 3.78
C MET A 99 -4.42 -11.48 3.37
N MET A 100 -3.50 -11.34 4.33
CA MET A 100 -2.06 -11.17 4.05
C MET A 100 -1.45 -12.39 3.38
N ILE A 101 -1.83 -13.62 3.79
CA ILE A 101 -1.33 -14.85 3.13
C ILE A 101 -1.80 -14.91 1.67
N LEU A 102 -3.07 -14.61 1.42
CA LEU A 102 -3.65 -14.63 0.09
C LEU A 102 -3.06 -13.51 -0.79
N LEU A 103 -2.91 -12.30 -0.24
CA LEU A 103 -2.27 -11.19 -0.93
C LEU A 103 -0.82 -11.53 -1.30
N PHE A 104 -0.04 -12.14 -0.39
CA PHE A 104 1.34 -12.51 -0.65
C PHE A 104 1.46 -13.56 -1.76
N ALA A 105 0.57 -14.57 -1.77
CA ALA A 105 0.49 -15.55 -2.84
C ALA A 105 0.16 -14.88 -4.19
N LEU A 106 -0.81 -13.97 -4.21
CA LEU A 106 -1.17 -13.18 -5.38
C LEU A 106 0.01 -12.34 -5.89
N MET A 107 0.74 -11.66 -4.98
CA MET A 107 1.91 -10.87 -5.33
C MET A 107 3.00 -11.70 -6.01
N ILE A 108 3.25 -12.93 -5.57
CA ILE A 108 4.23 -13.83 -6.21
C ILE A 108 3.79 -14.14 -7.65
N ILE A 109 2.52 -14.49 -7.85
CA ILE A 109 1.97 -14.77 -9.18
C ILE A 109 2.10 -13.56 -10.10
N MET A 110 1.76 -12.38 -9.59
CA MET A 110 1.87 -11.13 -10.35
C MET A 110 3.32 -10.77 -10.67
N ALA A 111 4.26 -10.97 -9.73
CA ALA A 111 5.67 -10.72 -9.95
C ALA A 111 6.21 -11.58 -11.08
N VAL A 112 5.89 -12.88 -11.08
CA VAL A 112 6.28 -13.79 -12.16
C VAL A 112 5.68 -13.34 -13.50
N ASN A 113 4.40 -12.97 -13.53
CA ASN A 113 3.76 -12.49 -14.74
C ASN A 113 4.38 -11.18 -15.25
N SER A 114 4.62 -10.22 -14.37
CA SER A 114 5.22 -8.93 -14.73
C SER A 114 6.63 -9.08 -15.33
N LEU A 115 7.41 -10.04 -14.85
CA LEU A 115 8.73 -10.34 -15.39
C LEU A 115 8.69 -10.98 -16.79
N LEU A 116 7.57 -11.61 -17.16
CA LEU A 116 7.37 -12.24 -18.47
C LEU A 116 6.82 -11.27 -19.53
N LEU A 117 6.49 -10.03 -19.15
CA LEU A 117 6.02 -9.01 -20.10
C LEU A 117 7.14 -8.54 -21.03
N ASP A 118 6.81 -8.29 -22.29
CA ASP A 118 7.72 -7.69 -23.25
C ASP A 118 8.12 -6.27 -22.78
N GLY A 119 9.42 -5.97 -22.75
CA GLY A 119 9.94 -4.70 -22.22
C GLY A 119 10.16 -4.64 -20.71
N SER A 120 9.80 -5.68 -19.97
CA SER A 120 9.99 -5.75 -18.51
C SER A 120 11.45 -5.62 -18.06
N SER A 121 12.40 -6.04 -18.89
CA SER A 121 13.83 -6.01 -18.59
C SER A 121 14.38 -4.60 -18.36
N GLU A 122 13.90 -3.61 -19.10
CA GLU A 122 14.29 -2.21 -18.92
C GLU A 122 13.75 -1.66 -17.59
N GLY A 123 12.49 -1.97 -17.25
CA GLY A 123 11.90 -1.61 -15.99
C GLY A 123 12.59 -2.26 -14.79
N LEU A 124 12.95 -3.55 -14.91
CA LEU A 124 13.68 -4.26 -13.87
C LEU A 124 15.08 -3.67 -13.66
N LYS A 125 15.78 -3.34 -14.75
CA LYS A 125 17.08 -2.66 -14.69
C LYS A 125 16.94 -1.28 -14.05
N PHE A 126 15.94 -0.49 -14.41
CA PHE A 126 15.66 0.79 -13.80
C PHE A 126 15.42 0.68 -12.29
N TYR A 127 14.73 -0.36 -11.85
CA TYR A 127 14.38 -0.55 -10.43
C TYR A 127 15.55 -1.07 -9.59
N LEU A 128 16.31 -2.05 -10.10
CA LEU A 128 17.32 -2.74 -9.30
C LEU A 128 18.74 -2.18 -9.45
N VAL A 129 19.04 -1.48 -10.56
CA VAL A 129 20.37 -0.93 -10.80
C VAL A 129 20.44 0.52 -10.33
N PRO A 130 21.23 0.82 -9.29
CA PRO A 130 21.34 2.17 -8.76
C PRO A 130 22.09 3.10 -9.74
N ASP A 131 21.50 4.27 -9.99
CA ASP A 131 22.14 5.34 -10.79
C ASP A 131 22.74 6.40 -9.87
N PHE A 132 24.04 6.24 -9.59
CA PHE A 132 24.78 7.16 -8.72
C PHE A 132 24.95 8.55 -9.34
N SER A 133 24.83 8.70 -10.65
CA SER A 133 24.92 10.01 -11.33
C SER A 133 23.71 10.85 -10.98
N LYS A 134 22.50 10.28 -11.14
CA LYS A 134 21.24 10.94 -10.74
C LYS A 134 21.20 11.23 -9.24
N MET A 135 21.73 10.33 -8.41
CA MET A 135 21.79 10.56 -6.98
C MET A 135 22.65 11.78 -6.62
N ARG A 136 23.75 12.03 -7.36
CA ARG A 136 24.59 13.22 -7.17
C ARG A 136 23.91 14.50 -7.64
N GLU A 137 23.20 14.45 -8.78
CA GLU A 137 22.45 15.58 -9.31
C GLU A 137 21.34 16.04 -8.38
N GLN A 138 20.62 15.11 -7.77
CA GLN A 138 19.55 15.41 -6.79
C GLN A 138 20.07 15.82 -5.43
N GLY A 139 21.36 15.58 -5.16
CA GLY A 139 22.00 15.80 -3.88
C GLY A 139 21.85 14.59 -2.94
N ILE A 140 22.98 13.98 -2.57
CA ILE A 140 23.03 12.78 -1.73
C ILE A 140 22.21 12.94 -0.44
N GLY A 141 22.30 14.12 0.22
CA GLY A 141 21.53 14.41 1.43
C GLY A 141 20.03 14.34 1.23
N ASN A 142 19.52 14.86 0.12
CA ASN A 142 18.09 14.84 -0.21
C ASN A 142 17.60 13.40 -0.47
N VAL A 143 18.40 12.61 -1.19
CA VAL A 143 18.07 11.20 -1.48
C VAL A 143 18.04 10.36 -0.20
N VAL A 144 19.05 10.53 0.68
CA VAL A 144 19.09 9.84 1.98
C VAL A 144 17.91 10.26 2.86
N PHE A 145 17.61 11.57 2.91
CA PHE A 145 16.45 12.08 3.67
C PHE A 145 15.13 11.53 3.16
N ALA A 146 14.93 11.48 1.84
CA ALA A 146 13.74 10.92 1.22
C ALA A 146 13.60 9.41 1.53
N ALA A 147 14.68 8.64 1.40
CA ALA A 147 14.70 7.21 1.73
C ALA A 147 14.40 6.96 3.21
N MET A 148 14.98 7.76 4.11
CA MET A 148 14.73 7.68 5.54
C MET A 148 13.28 8.03 5.88
N SER A 149 12.74 9.10 5.29
CA SER A 149 11.33 9.50 5.46
C SER A 149 10.37 8.40 4.99
N HIS A 150 10.69 7.75 3.87
CA HIS A 150 9.92 6.62 3.36
C HIS A 150 9.96 5.43 4.33
N ALA A 151 11.13 5.06 4.83
CA ALA A 151 11.28 3.97 5.80
C ALA A 151 10.52 4.26 7.13
N PHE A 152 10.56 5.49 7.62
CA PHE A 152 9.77 5.90 8.79
C PHE A 152 8.26 5.78 8.54
N PHE A 153 7.82 6.13 7.35
CA PHE A 153 6.41 6.07 6.97
C PHE A 153 5.90 4.63 6.86
N THR A 154 6.61 3.74 6.15
CA THR A 154 6.18 2.35 5.95
C THR A 154 6.15 1.57 7.25
N LEU A 155 7.12 1.79 8.12
CA LEU A 155 7.18 1.16 9.44
C LEU A 155 6.27 1.81 10.49
N GLY A 156 5.56 2.89 10.15
CA GLY A 156 4.65 3.60 11.06
C GLY A 156 5.34 4.20 12.29
N LEU A 157 6.61 4.63 12.13
CA LEU A 157 7.39 5.18 13.24
C LEU A 157 6.95 6.62 13.58
N GLY A 158 6.98 6.96 14.86
CA GLY A 158 6.70 8.31 15.35
C GLY A 158 5.23 8.67 15.54
N ILE A 159 4.28 7.88 15.04
CA ILE A 159 2.84 8.10 15.19
C ILE A 159 2.19 7.27 16.31
N GLY A 160 2.97 6.43 17.00
CA GLY A 160 2.53 5.61 18.12
C GLY A 160 1.82 4.30 17.75
N SER A 161 1.69 3.96 16.48
CA SER A 161 1.06 2.70 16.03
C SER A 161 1.84 1.48 16.49
N MET A 162 3.17 1.49 16.37
CA MET A 162 4.04 0.41 16.83
C MET A 162 4.03 0.23 18.35
N GLU A 163 3.85 1.32 19.12
CA GLU A 163 3.68 1.27 20.57
C GLU A 163 2.38 0.54 20.95
N ILE A 164 1.30 0.80 20.22
CA ILE A 164 0.03 0.12 20.41
C ILE A 164 0.17 -1.37 20.12
N PHE A 165 0.73 -1.76 18.98
CA PHE A 165 0.97 -3.17 18.67
C PHE A 165 1.89 -3.84 19.69
N GLY A 166 2.97 -3.18 20.10
CA GLY A 166 3.88 -3.65 21.13
C GLY A 166 3.20 -3.89 22.48
N SER A 167 2.15 -3.13 22.82
CA SER A 167 1.40 -3.32 24.07
C SER A 167 0.59 -4.61 24.13
N TYR A 168 0.32 -5.24 22.99
CA TYR A 168 -0.39 -6.53 22.90
C TYR A 168 0.55 -7.75 22.86
N LEU A 169 1.86 -7.54 22.75
CA LEU A 169 2.83 -8.62 22.76
C LEU A 169 2.95 -9.25 24.15
N SER A 170 3.05 -10.58 24.20
CA SER A 170 3.30 -11.29 25.44
C SER A 170 4.73 -10.99 25.96
N ARG A 171 4.94 -11.10 27.27
CA ARG A 171 6.25 -10.85 27.91
C ARG A 171 7.34 -11.83 27.45
N ASP A 172 6.95 -12.96 26.88
CA ASP A 172 7.87 -14.00 26.39
C ASP A 172 8.47 -13.66 25.01
N CYS A 173 7.90 -12.68 24.30
CA CYS A 173 8.39 -12.23 23.01
C CYS A 173 9.58 -11.27 23.15
N LYS A 174 10.63 -11.49 22.36
CA LYS A 174 11.79 -10.59 22.27
C LYS A 174 11.49 -9.47 21.30
N LEU A 175 11.31 -8.23 21.77
CA LEU A 175 11.00 -7.06 20.95
C LEU A 175 11.98 -6.87 19.78
N THR A 176 13.27 -7.08 19.99
CA THR A 176 14.29 -6.95 18.93
C THR A 176 14.06 -7.97 17.81
N GLY A 177 13.72 -9.22 18.15
CA GLY A 177 13.44 -10.25 17.15
C GLY A 177 12.20 -9.90 16.32
N GLU A 178 11.11 -9.49 16.96
CA GLU A 178 9.89 -9.07 16.28
C GLU A 178 10.12 -7.83 15.41
N SER A 179 10.89 -6.85 15.87
CA SER A 179 11.23 -5.67 15.08
C SER A 179 12.02 -6.02 13.83
N ILE A 180 12.99 -6.93 13.92
CA ILE A 180 13.76 -7.40 12.76
C ILE A 180 12.84 -8.13 11.77
N ASN A 181 11.95 -9.00 12.24
CA ASN A 181 11.00 -9.70 11.40
C ASN A 181 10.08 -8.73 10.65
N VAL A 182 9.58 -7.69 11.32
CA VAL A 182 8.75 -6.65 10.69
C VAL A 182 9.51 -5.94 9.58
N VAL A 183 10.75 -5.50 9.84
CA VAL A 183 11.57 -4.79 8.84
C VAL A 183 11.87 -5.69 7.63
N ILE A 184 12.20 -6.97 7.86
CA ILE A 184 12.47 -7.91 6.76
C ILE A 184 11.22 -8.13 5.93
N LEU A 185 10.07 -8.39 6.55
CA LEU A 185 8.82 -8.62 5.83
C LEU A 185 8.37 -7.38 5.04
N ASP A 186 8.43 -6.20 5.66
CA ASP A 186 8.12 -4.93 5.00
C ASP A 186 9.00 -4.73 3.75
N THR A 187 10.32 -4.93 3.90
CA THR A 187 11.26 -4.81 2.79
C THR A 187 10.99 -5.82 1.67
N VAL A 188 10.72 -7.08 2.00
CA VAL A 188 10.41 -8.12 1.00
C VAL A 188 9.15 -7.78 0.23
N VAL A 189 8.08 -7.35 0.93
CA VAL A 189 6.82 -6.95 0.30
C VAL A 189 7.03 -5.73 -0.60
N ALA A 190 7.75 -4.71 -0.12
CA ALA A 190 8.03 -3.50 -0.89
C ALA A 190 8.85 -3.79 -2.16
N LEU A 191 9.90 -4.62 -2.06
CA LEU A 191 10.70 -5.04 -3.21
C LEU A 191 9.86 -5.84 -4.22
N THR A 192 9.03 -6.76 -3.74
CA THR A 192 8.14 -7.55 -4.60
C THR A 192 7.12 -6.67 -5.32
N ALA A 193 6.51 -5.71 -4.62
CA ALA A 193 5.60 -4.74 -5.22
C ALA A 193 6.28 -3.90 -6.31
N GLY A 194 7.52 -3.47 -6.08
CA GLY A 194 8.33 -2.77 -7.08
C GLY A 194 8.60 -3.63 -8.32
N ILE A 195 8.91 -4.93 -8.15
CA ILE A 195 9.09 -5.88 -9.26
C ILE A 195 7.79 -6.09 -10.05
N ILE A 196 6.63 -5.96 -9.41
CA ILE A 196 5.33 -6.06 -10.11
C ILE A 196 5.08 -4.78 -10.92
N ILE A 197 5.21 -3.62 -10.28
CA ILE A 197 4.71 -2.35 -10.82
C ILE A 197 5.68 -1.74 -11.83
N ILE A 198 6.97 -1.66 -11.51
CA ILE A 198 7.93 -0.92 -12.34
C ILE A 198 8.13 -1.56 -13.72
N PRO A 199 8.39 -2.87 -13.85
CA PRO A 199 8.47 -3.50 -15.17
C PRO A 199 7.17 -3.35 -15.97
N ALA A 200 6.00 -3.45 -15.32
CA ALA A 200 4.73 -3.24 -15.97
C ALA A 200 4.56 -1.79 -16.48
N CYS A 201 5.01 -0.79 -15.73
CA CYS A 201 5.01 0.61 -16.19
C CYS A 201 5.80 0.78 -17.49
N PHE A 202 6.98 0.17 -17.58
CA PHE A 202 7.80 0.22 -18.79
C PHE A 202 7.15 -0.52 -19.96
N ALA A 203 6.58 -1.69 -19.70
CA ALA A 203 5.87 -2.48 -20.72
C ALA A 203 4.67 -1.71 -21.33
N TYR A 204 3.97 -0.92 -20.51
CA TYR A 204 2.78 -0.16 -20.94
C TYR A 204 3.03 1.32 -21.23
N GLY A 205 4.27 1.79 -21.11
CA GLY A 205 4.61 3.20 -21.33
C GLY A 205 4.01 4.17 -20.29
N ILE A 206 3.76 3.69 -19.05
CA ILE A 206 3.20 4.47 -17.95
C ILE A 206 4.35 5.06 -17.13
N ASN A 207 4.20 6.33 -16.71
CA ASN A 207 5.22 6.98 -15.88
C ASN A 207 5.25 6.34 -14.46
N PRO A 208 6.37 5.74 -14.02
CA PRO A 208 6.48 5.16 -12.68
C PRO A 208 6.31 6.17 -11.53
N GLY A 209 6.42 7.48 -11.79
CA GLY A 209 6.22 8.55 -10.82
C GLY A 209 4.78 9.02 -10.65
N ALA A 210 3.79 8.37 -11.28
CA ALA A 210 2.40 8.83 -11.28
C ALA A 210 1.65 8.66 -9.94
N GLY A 211 2.29 8.14 -8.89
CA GLY A 211 1.71 8.01 -7.55
C GLY A 211 0.58 6.97 -7.47
N PRO A 212 -0.52 7.23 -6.71
CA PRO A 212 -1.58 6.23 -6.49
C PRO A 212 -2.25 5.72 -7.77
N SER A 213 -2.24 6.51 -8.85
CA SER A 213 -2.78 6.09 -10.15
C SER A 213 -2.10 4.85 -10.72
N LEU A 214 -0.85 4.55 -10.29
CA LEU A 214 -0.15 3.31 -10.69
C LEU A 214 -0.95 2.06 -10.30
N LEU A 215 -1.55 2.02 -9.12
CA LEU A 215 -2.36 0.89 -8.68
C LEU A 215 -3.65 0.76 -9.50
N PHE A 216 -4.27 1.88 -9.85
CA PHE A 216 -5.59 1.90 -10.48
C PHE A 216 -5.56 1.92 -12.01
N ILE A 217 -4.40 2.17 -12.61
CA ILE A 217 -4.23 2.17 -14.08
C ILE A 217 -3.32 1.01 -14.50
N THR A 218 -2.13 0.88 -13.88
CA THR A 218 -1.13 -0.12 -14.33
C THR A 218 -1.59 -1.54 -14.04
N LEU A 219 -2.06 -1.82 -12.81
CA LEU A 219 -2.41 -3.18 -12.43
C LEU A 219 -3.62 -3.75 -13.19
N PRO A 220 -4.73 -3.02 -13.42
CA PRO A 220 -5.80 -3.51 -14.29
C PRO A 220 -5.32 -3.85 -15.71
N ASN A 221 -4.36 -3.10 -16.26
CA ASN A 221 -3.77 -3.43 -17.56
C ASN A 221 -2.95 -4.72 -17.52
N VAL A 222 -2.21 -4.96 -16.43
CA VAL A 222 -1.50 -6.24 -16.23
C VAL A 222 -2.50 -7.38 -16.18
N PHE A 223 -3.58 -7.24 -15.41
CA PHE A 223 -4.62 -8.26 -15.29
C PHE A 223 -5.29 -8.55 -16.63
N ASN A 224 -5.61 -7.53 -17.44
CA ASN A 224 -6.23 -7.70 -18.74
C ASN A 224 -5.41 -8.57 -19.72
N GLN A 225 -4.11 -8.72 -19.49
CA GLN A 225 -3.24 -9.57 -20.31
C GLN A 225 -3.02 -10.97 -19.69
N MET A 226 -3.45 -11.19 -18.45
CA MET A 226 -3.32 -12.48 -17.80
C MET A 226 -4.47 -13.42 -18.17
N PRO A 227 -4.22 -14.74 -18.29
CA PRO A 227 -5.28 -15.73 -18.38
C PRO A 227 -6.18 -15.66 -17.14
N GLY A 228 -7.49 -15.45 -17.34
CA GLY A 228 -8.43 -15.25 -16.22
C GLY A 228 -8.23 -13.94 -15.46
N GLY A 229 -7.73 -12.90 -16.11
CA GLY A 229 -7.34 -11.62 -15.50
C GLY A 229 -8.39 -10.99 -14.62
N GLN A 230 -9.68 -11.08 -15.01
CA GLN A 230 -10.77 -10.57 -14.18
C GLN A 230 -10.80 -11.23 -12.77
N LEU A 231 -10.52 -12.51 -12.66
CA LEU A 231 -10.46 -13.20 -11.36
C LEU A 231 -9.31 -12.65 -10.49
N TRP A 232 -8.14 -12.47 -11.10
CA TRP A 232 -6.97 -11.91 -10.41
C TRP A 232 -7.19 -10.47 -9.98
N GLU A 233 -7.84 -9.68 -10.81
CA GLU A 233 -8.20 -8.31 -10.53
C GLU A 233 -9.18 -8.21 -9.34
N VAL A 234 -10.25 -9.02 -9.32
CA VAL A 234 -11.19 -9.11 -8.21
C VAL A 234 -10.49 -9.50 -6.91
N LEU A 235 -9.61 -10.52 -6.95
CA LEU A 235 -8.85 -10.95 -5.79
C LEU A 235 -7.92 -9.84 -5.28
N PHE A 236 -7.26 -9.12 -6.18
CA PHE A 236 -6.35 -8.03 -5.81
C PHE A 236 -7.08 -6.88 -5.10
N PHE A 237 -8.22 -6.44 -5.64
CA PHE A 237 -8.94 -5.31 -5.05
C PHE A 237 -9.75 -5.66 -3.79
N VAL A 238 -9.91 -6.96 -3.47
CA VAL A 238 -10.56 -7.40 -2.22
C VAL A 238 -9.55 -7.57 -1.08
N PHE A 239 -8.28 -7.85 -1.38
CA PHE A 239 -7.20 -8.04 -0.40
C PHE A 239 -6.36 -6.79 -0.21
#